data_516ce2f7efd2e575249a6efad2f3f6f2
#
_entry.id   516ce2f7efd2e575249a6efad2f3f6f2
#
_cell.length_a   1.000
_cell.length_b   1.000
_cell.length_c   1.000
_cell.angle_alpha   90.00
_cell.angle_beta   90.00
_cell.angle_gamma   90.00
#
_symmetry.space_group_name_H-M   'P 1'
#
loop_
_entity.id
_entity.type
_entity.pdbx_description
1 polymer ?
#
loop_
_entity_poly.entity_id
_entity_poly.type
_entity_poly.pdbx_seq_one_letter_code
_entity_poly.pdbx_strand_id
1 'polypeptide(L)'
;MKKVLILLLTIAAFTSCKKESKNESVETKDGRTAKQNDGLTLLKGEFVYYADAAVLQTHSQIYGVIINDKVDEINKQAKPFKVEDTDFVMVEIRGVVSPKPEGAEGWDNRVEIKEILNVLPIKNEGENVVKLGTN
;
A
#
# COMPACT_ATOMS: atom_id res chain seq x y z
N MET A 1 -4.32 -41.99 48.62
CA MET A 1 -4.24 -40.53 48.55
C MET A 1 -3.05 -39.98 47.77
N LYS A 2 -2.02 -40.75 47.49
CA LYS A 2 -0.89 -40.32 46.67
C LYS A 2 -1.19 -40.21 45.17
N LYS A 3 -2.25 -40.84 44.69
CA LYS A 3 -2.65 -40.83 43.26
C LYS A 3 -3.42 -39.59 42.87
N VAL A 4 -4.03 -38.87 43.77
CA VAL A 4 -4.78 -37.64 43.52
C VAL A 4 -3.85 -36.42 43.39
N LEU A 5 -2.70 -36.48 44.09
CA LEU A 5 -1.71 -35.39 44.02
C LEU A 5 -0.98 -35.32 42.69
N ILE A 6 -0.82 -36.46 42.01
CA ILE A 6 -0.15 -36.57 40.71
C ILE A 6 -1.07 -36.06 39.59
N LEU A 7 -2.39 -36.22 39.76
CA LEU A 7 -3.36 -35.77 38.78
C LEU A 7 -3.51 -34.23 38.75
N LEU A 8 -3.25 -33.58 39.86
CA LEU A 8 -3.32 -32.12 39.99
C LEU A 8 -2.10 -31.41 39.37
N LEU A 9 -0.99 -32.12 39.25
CA LEU A 9 0.25 -31.54 38.70
C LEU A 9 0.29 -31.55 37.18
N THR A 10 -0.55 -32.33 36.51
CA THR A 10 -0.58 -32.48 35.08
C THR A 10 -1.48 -31.45 34.37
N ILE A 11 -2.30 -30.71 35.11
CA ILE A 11 -3.23 -29.72 34.53
C ILE A 11 -2.58 -28.33 34.37
N ALA A 12 -1.44 -28.09 35.00
CA ALA A 12 -0.77 -26.79 34.98
C ALA A 12 0.10 -26.55 33.72
N ALA A 13 0.22 -27.52 32.81
CA ALA A 13 1.13 -27.42 31.67
C ALA A 13 0.50 -26.90 30.37
N PHE A 14 -0.79 -26.57 30.34
CA PHE A 14 -1.50 -26.20 29.09
C PHE A 14 -1.88 -24.73 28.96
N THR A 15 -1.39 -23.86 29.80
CA THR A 15 -1.70 -22.43 29.72
C THR A 15 -0.57 -21.59 29.12
N SER A 16 0.22 -22.12 28.19
CA SER A 16 1.23 -21.35 27.49
C SER A 16 1.05 -21.42 25.98
N CYS A 17 -0.13 -21.03 25.51
CA CYS A 17 -0.27 -20.56 24.14
C CYS A 17 -0.53 -19.07 24.18
N LYS A 18 0.50 -18.32 24.55
CA LYS A 18 0.58 -16.91 24.17
C LYS A 18 0.83 -16.92 22.66
N LYS A 19 -0.23 -16.75 21.88
CA LYS A 19 -0.09 -16.31 20.51
C LYS A 19 0.51 -14.91 20.57
N GLU A 20 1.81 -14.82 20.43
CA GLU A 20 2.40 -13.61 19.94
C GLU A 20 1.89 -13.45 18.51
N SER A 21 0.99 -12.50 18.31
CA SER A 21 0.69 -12.03 16.99
C SER A 21 1.95 -11.33 16.50
N LYS A 22 2.81 -12.06 15.84
CA LYS A 22 3.79 -11.46 14.96
C LYS A 22 2.98 -10.69 13.92
N ASN A 23 3.12 -9.37 13.95
CA ASN A 23 2.70 -8.53 12.85
C ASN A 23 3.60 -8.85 11.66
N GLU A 24 3.40 -10.01 11.07
CA GLU A 24 3.93 -10.26 9.75
C GLU A 24 3.03 -9.49 8.79
N SER A 25 3.61 -8.49 8.16
CA SER A 25 3.00 -7.87 6.99
C SER A 25 2.79 -8.97 5.94
N VAL A 26 1.60 -9.53 5.91
CA VAL A 26 1.23 -10.46 4.87
C VAL A 26 1.03 -9.64 3.61
N GLU A 27 1.99 -9.71 2.71
CA GLU A 27 1.77 -9.26 1.34
C GLU A 27 0.63 -10.09 0.76
N THR A 28 -0.54 -9.48 0.68
CA THR A 28 -1.61 -10.08 -0.08
C THR A 28 -1.24 -10.01 -1.55
N LYS A 29 -1.58 -11.02 -2.30
CA LYS A 29 -1.32 -11.13 -3.75
C LYS A 29 -1.85 -9.94 -4.56
N ASP A 30 -2.64 -9.09 -3.95
CA ASP A 30 -3.26 -7.90 -4.54
C ASP A 30 -2.41 -6.62 -4.39
N GLY A 31 -1.17 -6.71 -3.92
CA GLY A 31 -0.32 -5.54 -3.68
C GLY A 31 -0.78 -4.65 -2.54
N ARG A 32 -1.72 -5.12 -1.74
CA ARG A 32 -2.16 -4.46 -0.51
C ARG A 32 -1.38 -5.04 0.66
N THR A 33 -0.64 -4.20 1.33
CA THR A 33 -0.07 -4.57 2.61
C THR A 33 -1.14 -4.45 3.68
N ALA A 34 -1.14 -5.38 4.62
CA ALA A 34 -2.03 -5.32 5.77
C ALA A 34 -1.90 -3.97 6.48
N LYS A 35 -3.03 -3.44 6.93
CA LYS A 35 -3.08 -2.23 7.74
C LYS A 35 -2.11 -2.35 8.92
N GLN A 36 -1.18 -1.44 9.01
CA GLN A 36 -0.37 -1.32 10.22
C GLN A 36 -1.21 -0.73 11.34
N ASN A 37 -0.80 -0.95 12.59
CA ASN A 37 -1.56 -0.50 13.78
C ASN A 37 -1.72 1.03 13.90
N ASP A 38 -1.03 1.80 13.08
CA ASP A 38 -1.11 3.26 13.01
C ASP A 38 -2.26 3.79 12.14
N GLY A 39 -3.09 2.90 11.59
CA GLY A 39 -4.21 3.26 10.72
C GLY A 39 -3.81 3.63 9.28
N LEU A 40 -2.53 3.59 8.95
CA LEU A 40 -2.04 3.86 7.61
C LEU A 40 -2.02 2.58 6.77
N THR A 41 -2.33 2.74 5.50
CA THR A 41 -2.28 1.67 4.50
C THR A 41 -1.12 1.93 3.54
N LEU A 42 -0.30 0.92 3.31
CA LEU A 42 0.73 0.97 2.29
C LEU A 42 0.09 0.73 0.92
N LEU A 43 0.32 1.63 0.00
CA LEU A 43 -0.15 1.55 -1.37
C LEU A 43 1.02 1.76 -2.33
N LYS A 44 1.06 0.95 -3.37
CA LYS A 44 1.98 1.07 -4.48
C LYS A 44 1.20 1.14 -5.78
N GLY A 45 1.53 2.10 -6.62
CA GLY A 45 0.83 2.27 -7.88
C GLY A 45 1.34 3.42 -8.71
N GLU A 46 0.66 3.62 -9.82
CA GLU A 46 0.92 4.71 -10.74
C GLU A 46 0.17 5.96 -10.28
N PHE A 47 0.89 7.05 -10.16
CA PHE A 47 0.38 8.33 -9.67
C PHE A 47 0.46 9.38 -10.76
N VAL A 48 -0.59 10.17 -10.87
CA VAL A 48 -0.62 11.39 -11.68
C VAL A 48 -1.29 12.53 -10.91
N TYR A 49 -0.75 13.72 -11.06
CA TYR A 49 -1.33 14.96 -10.57
C TYR A 49 -1.39 15.97 -11.72
N TYR A 50 -2.58 16.33 -12.12
CA TYR A 50 -2.82 17.28 -13.21
C TYR A 50 -4.14 18.02 -13.01
N ALA A 51 -4.15 19.31 -13.32
CA ALA A 51 -5.35 20.15 -13.27
C ALA A 51 -6.13 20.06 -11.95
N ASP A 52 -5.43 20.16 -10.82
CA ASP A 52 -5.98 20.09 -9.46
C ASP A 52 -6.64 18.74 -9.09
N ALA A 53 -6.38 17.71 -9.87
CA ALA A 53 -6.80 16.35 -9.60
C ALA A 53 -5.60 15.42 -9.48
N ALA A 54 -5.60 14.57 -8.48
CA ALA A 54 -4.59 13.54 -8.29
C ALA A 54 -5.23 12.16 -8.19
N VAL A 55 -4.61 11.19 -8.82
CA VAL A 55 -5.10 9.80 -8.90
C VAL A 55 -3.96 8.84 -8.62
N LEU A 56 -4.24 7.80 -7.86
CA LEU A 56 -3.36 6.67 -7.61
C LEU A 56 -4.00 5.40 -8.15
N GLN A 57 -3.43 4.83 -9.18
CA GLN A 57 -3.87 3.57 -9.77
C GLN A 57 -3.01 2.44 -9.23
N THR A 58 -3.60 1.60 -8.38
CA THR A 58 -2.95 0.37 -7.91
C THR A 58 -3.32 -0.81 -8.80
N HIS A 59 -2.72 -1.95 -8.53
CA HIS A 59 -3.08 -3.19 -9.24
C HIS A 59 -4.55 -3.59 -9.07
N SER A 60 -5.15 -3.27 -7.94
CA SER A 60 -6.51 -3.72 -7.60
C SER A 60 -7.60 -2.68 -7.83
N GLN A 61 -7.28 -1.40 -7.70
CA GLN A 61 -8.27 -0.33 -7.85
C GLN A 61 -7.64 1.04 -8.03
N ILE A 62 -8.48 2.00 -8.37
CA ILE A 62 -8.09 3.40 -8.51
C ILE A 62 -8.59 4.18 -7.29
N TYR A 63 -7.72 5.03 -6.75
CA TYR A 63 -8.04 5.94 -5.66
C TYR A 63 -8.00 7.39 -6.13
N GLY A 64 -8.99 8.17 -5.74
CA GLY A 64 -8.84 9.62 -5.75
C GLY A 64 -7.86 10.03 -4.65
N VAL A 65 -6.92 10.90 -4.95
CA VAL A 65 -5.95 11.37 -3.96
C VAL A 65 -6.38 12.74 -3.42
N ILE A 66 -6.44 12.86 -2.10
CA ILE A 66 -6.74 14.13 -1.45
C ILE A 66 -5.52 15.04 -1.60
N ILE A 67 -5.72 16.23 -2.17
CA ILE A 67 -4.66 17.19 -2.42
C ILE A 67 -4.16 17.76 -1.08
N ASN A 68 -2.87 17.59 -0.82
CA ASN A 68 -2.18 18.12 0.36
C ASN A 68 -0.69 18.35 0.04
N ASP A 69 0.09 18.76 1.03
CA ASP A 69 1.52 19.02 0.86
C ASP A 69 2.31 17.83 0.35
N LYS A 70 1.85 16.60 0.64
CA LYS A 70 2.48 15.37 0.16
C LYS A 70 2.31 15.17 -1.35
N VAL A 71 1.18 15.58 -1.89
CA VAL A 71 0.95 15.58 -3.35
C VAL A 71 1.93 16.52 -4.05
N ASP A 72 2.13 17.71 -3.51
CA ASP A 72 3.11 18.66 -4.04
C ASP A 72 4.54 18.13 -3.96
N GLU A 73 4.87 17.46 -2.86
CA GLU A 73 6.16 16.82 -2.65
C GLU A 73 6.41 15.70 -3.67
N ILE A 74 5.42 14.82 -3.90
CA ILE A 74 5.50 13.78 -4.94
C ILE A 74 5.69 14.43 -6.31
N ASN A 75 4.94 15.48 -6.62
CA ASN A 75 5.02 16.16 -7.90
C ASN A 75 6.41 16.75 -8.16
N LYS A 76 7.04 17.32 -7.14
CA LYS A 76 8.43 17.80 -7.21
C LYS A 76 9.43 16.68 -7.47
N GLN A 77 9.29 15.56 -6.75
CA GLN A 77 10.15 14.39 -6.92
C GLN A 77 9.93 13.71 -8.27
N ALA A 78 8.74 13.78 -8.82
CA ALA A 78 8.37 13.17 -10.08
C ALA A 78 8.91 13.92 -11.31
N LYS A 79 9.18 15.22 -11.20
CA LYS A 79 9.61 16.07 -12.34
C LYS A 79 10.72 15.49 -13.20
N PRO A 80 11.82 14.91 -12.63
CA PRO A 80 12.87 14.31 -13.46
C PRO A 80 12.42 13.10 -14.27
N PHE A 81 11.31 12.48 -13.91
CA PHE A 81 10.79 11.26 -14.54
C PHE A 81 9.66 11.52 -15.54
N LYS A 82 9.20 12.76 -15.63
CA LYS A 82 8.08 13.17 -16.48
C LYS A 82 8.56 13.97 -17.66
N VAL A 83 7.99 13.69 -18.82
CA VAL A 83 8.13 14.53 -20.03
C VAL A 83 6.96 15.49 -20.11
N GLU A 84 5.75 15.00 -19.86
CA GLU A 84 4.51 15.79 -19.86
C GLU A 84 3.88 15.80 -18.46
N ASP A 85 3.10 16.82 -18.15
CA ASP A 85 2.43 16.95 -16.85
C ASP A 85 1.45 15.81 -16.59
N THR A 86 0.90 15.20 -17.63
CA THR A 86 -0.01 14.06 -17.56
C THR A 86 0.67 12.71 -17.44
N ASP A 87 2.00 12.66 -17.44
CA ASP A 87 2.74 11.41 -17.29
C ASP A 87 2.58 10.85 -15.90
N PHE A 88 2.47 9.53 -15.81
CA PHE A 88 2.43 8.81 -14.55
C PHE A 88 3.84 8.55 -14.01
N VAL A 89 3.93 8.44 -12.69
CA VAL A 89 5.13 7.95 -11.99
C VAL A 89 4.74 6.85 -11.04
N MET A 90 5.67 5.94 -10.76
CA MET A 90 5.45 4.89 -9.76
C MET A 90 5.69 5.45 -8.37
N VAL A 91 4.75 5.27 -7.46
CA VAL A 91 4.90 5.70 -6.07
C VAL A 91 4.64 4.56 -5.09
N GLU A 92 5.32 4.61 -3.97
CA GLU A 92 5.00 3.85 -2.77
C GLU A 92 4.71 4.85 -1.66
N ILE A 93 3.51 4.79 -1.12
CA ILE A 93 3.04 5.73 -0.09
C ILE A 93 2.33 5.00 1.04
N ARG A 94 2.23 5.67 2.17
CA ARG A 94 1.35 5.26 3.25
C ARG A 94 0.34 6.36 3.51
N GLY A 95 -0.92 5.98 3.65
CA GLY A 95 -1.98 6.95 3.82
C GLY A 95 -3.24 6.38 4.43
N VAL A 96 -4.20 7.25 4.64
CA VAL A 96 -5.52 6.90 5.15
C VAL A 96 -6.47 6.72 3.97
N VAL A 97 -6.99 5.50 3.84
CA VAL A 97 -8.00 5.18 2.83
C VAL A 97 -9.39 5.39 3.43
N SER A 98 -10.23 6.10 2.70
CA SER A 98 -11.61 6.36 3.09
C SER A 98 -12.55 6.29 1.88
N PRO A 99 -13.82 5.96 2.08
CA PRO A 99 -14.81 6.05 1.02
C PRO A 99 -15.01 7.53 0.63
N LYS A 100 -15.35 7.76 -0.63
CA LYS A 100 -15.74 9.09 -1.07
C LYS A 100 -17.02 9.55 -0.31
N PRO A 101 -17.14 10.83 0.04
CA PRO A 101 -18.35 11.36 0.65
C PRO A 101 -19.57 11.11 -0.24
N GLU A 102 -20.72 10.88 0.37
CA GLU A 102 -21.99 10.73 -0.35
C GLU A 102 -22.28 11.98 -1.18
N GLY A 103 -22.68 11.78 -2.43
CA GLY A 103 -22.94 12.88 -3.37
C GLY A 103 -21.69 13.52 -4.00
N ALA A 104 -20.48 13.13 -3.59
CA ALA A 104 -19.25 13.61 -4.22
C ALA A 104 -18.99 12.88 -5.54
N GLU A 105 -18.40 13.61 -6.50
CA GLU A 105 -17.93 13.02 -7.74
C GLU A 105 -16.55 12.40 -7.58
N GLY A 106 -16.20 11.48 -8.47
CA GLY A 106 -14.90 10.84 -8.55
C GLY A 106 -14.92 9.37 -8.14
N TRP A 107 -13.74 8.86 -7.80
CA TRP A 107 -13.52 7.46 -7.48
C TRP A 107 -14.14 7.08 -6.13
N ASP A 108 -14.62 5.84 -6.02
CA ASP A 108 -15.35 5.34 -4.83
C ASP A 108 -14.53 5.42 -3.55
N ASN A 109 -13.22 5.27 -3.65
CA ASN A 109 -12.31 5.38 -2.53
C ASN A 109 -11.30 6.50 -2.74
N ARG A 110 -10.92 7.12 -1.65
CA ARG A 110 -9.91 8.18 -1.59
C ARG A 110 -8.76 7.77 -0.69
N VAL A 111 -7.61 8.34 -0.93
CA VAL A 111 -6.44 8.23 -0.05
C VAL A 111 -5.91 9.61 0.30
N GLU A 112 -5.66 9.82 1.57
CA GLU A 112 -4.88 10.95 2.08
C GLU A 112 -3.46 10.47 2.35
N ILE A 113 -2.50 10.96 1.58
CA ILE A 113 -1.10 10.56 1.70
C ILE A 113 -0.49 11.18 2.95
N LYS A 114 0.06 10.35 3.83
CA LYS A 114 0.74 10.77 5.06
C LYS A 114 2.25 10.61 4.96
N GLU A 115 2.71 9.59 4.26
CA GLU A 115 4.13 9.28 4.09
C GLU A 115 4.42 8.92 2.63
N ILE A 116 5.55 9.40 2.13
CA ILE A 116 6.09 9.05 0.82
C ILE A 116 7.30 8.15 1.04
N LEU A 117 7.24 6.93 0.54
CA LEU A 117 8.35 5.98 0.68
C LEU A 117 9.26 6.01 -0.55
N ASN A 118 8.67 5.97 -1.74
CA ASN A 118 9.41 6.01 -3.00
C ASN A 118 8.64 6.75 -4.08
N VAL A 119 9.37 7.45 -4.93
CA VAL A 119 8.90 8.00 -6.21
C VAL A 119 9.89 7.55 -7.28
N LEU A 120 9.41 6.79 -8.25
CA LEU A 120 10.24 6.11 -9.25
C LEU A 120 9.67 6.33 -10.65
N PRO A 121 10.51 6.28 -11.69
CA PRO A 121 10.00 6.27 -13.06
C PRO A 121 9.20 4.98 -13.31
N ILE A 122 8.21 5.07 -14.19
CA ILE A 122 7.54 3.88 -14.70
C ILE A 122 8.50 3.12 -15.59
N LYS A 123 8.73 1.85 -15.28
CA LYS A 123 9.45 0.95 -16.19
C LYS A 123 8.51 0.62 -17.35
N ASN A 124 8.83 1.09 -18.51
CA ASN A 124 8.17 0.63 -19.73
C ASN A 124 8.57 -0.83 -19.93
N GLU A 125 7.62 -1.73 -19.76
CA GLU A 125 7.86 -3.17 -19.99
C GLU A 125 8.34 -3.47 -21.43
N GLY A 126 8.23 -2.51 -22.33
CA GLY A 126 8.72 -2.61 -23.70
C GLY A 126 10.24 -2.65 -23.86
N GLU A 127 11.01 -2.21 -22.87
CA GLU A 127 12.48 -2.26 -22.93
C GLU A 127 13.08 -3.62 -22.55
N ASN A 128 12.28 -4.48 -21.92
CA ASN A 128 12.69 -5.84 -21.57
C ASN A 128 12.16 -6.92 -22.52
N VAL A 129 11.66 -6.54 -23.68
CA VAL A 129 11.43 -7.52 -24.75
C VAL A 129 12.79 -7.96 -25.26
N VAL A 130 13.27 -9.06 -24.70
CA VAL A 130 14.34 -9.83 -25.32
C VAL A 130 13.82 -10.19 -26.72
N LYS A 131 14.24 -9.43 -27.73
CA LYS A 131 14.11 -9.87 -29.12
C LYS A 131 14.90 -11.16 -29.20
N LEU A 132 14.21 -12.29 -29.12
CA LEU A 132 14.78 -13.57 -29.55
C LEU A 132 15.14 -13.37 -31.01
N GLY A 133 16.43 -13.27 -31.27
CA GLY A 133 16.96 -12.94 -32.56
C GLY A 133 16.42 -13.91 -33.61
N THR A 134 15.78 -13.34 -34.59
CA THR A 134 15.65 -13.96 -35.88
C THR A 134 17.00 -13.87 -36.55
N ASN A 135 17.62 -15.01 -36.76
CA ASN A 135 18.73 -15.14 -37.71
C ASN A 135 18.31 -14.70 -39.09
#